data_6dc2491e93d7fd17c598334b82b5a9c2
#
_entry.id   6dc2491e93d7fd17c598334b82b5a9c2
#
_cell.length_a   1.000
_cell.length_b   1.000
_cell.length_c   1.000
_cell.angle_alpha   90.00
_cell.angle_beta   90.00
_cell.angle_gamma   90.00
#
_symmetry.space_group_name_H-M   'P 1'
#
loop_
_entity.id
_entity.type
_entity.pdbx_description
1 polymer ?
#
loop_
_entity_poly.entity_id
_entity_poly.type
_entity_poly.pdbx_seq_one_letter_code
_entity_poly.pdbx_strand_id
1 'polypeptide(L)'
;MFVLRCNLTAVGKGRPRFTRSGLAYTPKKTADFEKKVKSLAKEKMQSEERQVYAKSIPLKMTVFFYFAPPKSWSKKKRQSCIEEHLPKTTKCDLSNLIKCVEDAFNGVVYEDDSSVAELNLGKYYAEKDAFTVFVERLDMVDDFDESERSEQEEE
;
A
#
# COMPACT_ATOMS: atom_id res chain seq x y z
N MET A 1 -15.14 0.06 -5.85
CA MET A 1 -13.70 -0.15 -5.62
C MET A 1 -12.94 1.16 -5.84
N PHE A 2 -12.05 1.51 -4.92
CA PHE A 2 -11.13 2.63 -5.07
C PHE A 2 -9.87 2.16 -5.77
N VAL A 3 -9.42 2.86 -6.81
CA VAL A 3 -8.19 2.53 -7.56
C VAL A 3 -7.33 3.78 -7.66
N LEU A 4 -6.08 3.67 -7.24
CA LEU A 4 -5.10 4.75 -7.37
C LEU A 4 -3.84 4.21 -8.07
N ARG A 5 -3.52 4.77 -9.24
CA ARG A 5 -2.25 4.53 -9.90
C ARG A 5 -1.30 5.69 -9.64
N CYS A 6 -0.14 5.38 -9.12
CA CYS A 6 0.91 6.34 -8.84
C CYS A 6 2.09 6.13 -9.79
N ASN A 7 2.43 7.12 -10.58
CA ASN A 7 3.63 7.12 -11.44
C ASN A 7 4.83 7.65 -10.65
N LEU A 8 5.11 6.99 -9.55
CA LEU A 8 6.17 7.30 -8.61
C LEU A 8 6.99 6.05 -8.33
N THR A 9 8.25 6.23 -7.98
CA THR A 9 9.08 5.16 -7.43
C THR A 9 8.65 4.89 -5.99
N ALA A 10 8.15 3.69 -5.71
CA ALA A 10 7.79 3.30 -4.36
C ALA A 10 9.01 3.29 -3.44
N VAL A 11 8.84 3.81 -2.23
CA VAL A 11 9.88 3.94 -1.21
C VAL A 11 9.54 3.04 -0.03
N GLY A 12 10.51 2.26 0.43
CA GLY A 12 10.36 1.47 1.64
C GLY A 12 10.36 2.34 2.90
N LYS A 13 9.59 1.92 3.90
CA LYS A 13 9.54 2.61 5.19
C LYS A 13 10.92 2.65 5.84
N GLY A 14 11.50 3.84 5.98
CA GLY A 14 12.74 4.04 6.70
C GLY A 14 12.55 3.83 8.20
N ARG A 15 13.58 3.32 8.86
CA ARG A 15 13.57 3.23 10.33
C ARG A 15 13.54 4.64 10.93
N PRO A 16 12.79 4.86 12.03
CA PRO A 16 12.84 6.12 12.74
C PRO A 16 14.27 6.47 13.15
N ARG A 17 14.66 7.72 12.95
CA ARG A 17 15.93 8.26 13.41
C ARG A 17 15.69 9.14 14.63
N PHE A 18 16.73 9.33 15.43
CA PHE A 18 16.65 10.14 16.64
C PHE A 18 17.55 11.36 16.52
N THR A 19 17.06 12.50 16.98
CA THR A 19 17.87 13.70 17.16
C THR A 19 18.80 13.52 18.37
N ARG A 20 19.79 14.41 18.55
CA ARG A 20 20.66 14.42 19.74
C ARG A 20 19.87 14.58 21.05
N SER A 21 18.70 15.21 21.00
CA SER A 21 17.78 15.37 22.14
C SER A 21 16.87 14.18 22.39
N GLY A 22 16.97 13.08 21.60
CA GLY A 22 16.19 11.85 21.75
C GLY A 22 14.82 11.88 21.06
N LEU A 23 14.51 12.91 20.28
CA LEU A 23 13.24 12.96 19.51
C LEU A 23 13.32 12.06 18.29
N ALA A 24 12.32 11.17 18.14
CA ALA A 24 12.18 10.33 16.96
C ALA A 24 11.65 11.15 15.78
N TYR A 25 12.17 10.90 14.58
CA TYR A 25 11.65 11.47 13.34
C TYR A 25 11.72 10.48 12.18
N THR A 26 10.82 10.64 11.22
CA THR A 26 10.80 9.84 9.99
C THR A 26 11.83 10.40 8.99
N PRO A 27 12.65 9.55 8.34
CA PRO A 27 13.56 10.02 7.30
C PRO A 27 12.84 10.83 6.22
N LYS A 28 13.48 11.90 5.76
CA LYS A 28 12.88 12.84 4.79
C LYS A 28 12.34 12.16 3.53
N LYS A 29 13.09 11.22 2.97
CA LYS A 29 12.69 10.50 1.76
C LYS A 29 11.37 9.75 1.96
N THR A 30 11.20 9.08 3.09
CA THR A 30 9.96 8.39 3.46
C THR A 30 8.81 9.38 3.67
N ALA A 31 9.05 10.43 4.42
CA ALA A 31 8.05 11.47 4.70
C ALA A 31 7.56 12.16 3.42
N ASP A 32 8.48 12.53 2.52
CA ASP A 32 8.14 13.17 1.24
C ASP A 32 7.32 12.23 0.35
N PHE A 33 7.67 10.95 0.30
CA PHE A 33 6.93 9.95 -0.46
C PHE A 33 5.51 9.76 0.10
N GLU A 34 5.37 9.57 1.40
CA GLU A 34 4.05 9.42 2.05
C GLU A 34 3.17 10.65 1.80
N LYS A 35 3.75 11.85 1.88
CA LYS A 35 3.04 13.11 1.61
C LYS A 35 2.52 13.17 0.17
N LYS A 36 3.32 12.77 -0.81
CA LYS A 36 2.91 12.72 -2.22
C LYS A 36 1.79 11.71 -2.44
N VAL A 37 1.91 10.51 -1.92
CA VAL A 37 0.87 9.48 -2.03
C VAL A 37 -0.42 9.93 -1.37
N LYS A 38 -0.34 10.51 -0.18
CA LYS A 38 -1.49 11.08 0.53
C LYS A 38 -2.20 12.16 -0.28
N SER A 39 -1.44 13.05 -0.90
CA SER A 39 -1.98 14.12 -1.76
C SER A 39 -2.72 13.54 -2.97
N LEU A 40 -2.13 12.57 -3.67
CA LEU A 40 -2.76 11.88 -4.80
C LEU A 40 -4.03 11.14 -4.39
N ALA A 41 -4.01 10.47 -3.25
CA ALA A 41 -5.18 9.77 -2.72
C ALA A 41 -6.31 10.73 -2.37
N LYS A 42 -6.01 11.87 -1.73
CA LYS A 42 -6.99 12.92 -1.44
C LYS A 42 -7.64 13.46 -2.71
N GLU A 43 -6.82 13.77 -3.71
CA GLU A 43 -7.30 14.28 -4.99
C GLU A 43 -8.24 13.27 -5.68
N LYS A 44 -7.89 12.00 -5.67
CA LYS A 44 -8.72 10.93 -6.23
C LYS A 44 -10.03 10.76 -5.48
N MET A 45 -9.99 10.75 -4.16
CA MET A 45 -11.18 10.69 -3.31
C MET A 45 -12.13 11.86 -3.58
N GLN A 46 -11.60 13.08 -3.70
CA GLN A 46 -12.38 14.28 -3.99
C GLN A 46 -12.96 14.27 -5.39
N SER A 47 -12.17 13.89 -6.41
CA SER A 47 -12.63 13.84 -7.80
C SER A 47 -13.76 12.85 -8.04
N GLU A 48 -13.78 11.76 -7.27
CA GLU A 48 -14.83 10.73 -7.32
C GLU A 48 -15.93 10.93 -6.28
N GLU A 49 -15.89 12.04 -5.52
CA GLU A 49 -16.85 12.35 -4.45
C GLU A 49 -17.02 11.19 -3.45
N ARG A 50 -15.92 10.52 -3.12
CA ARG A 50 -15.92 9.37 -2.21
C ARG A 50 -15.84 9.80 -0.76
N GLN A 51 -16.53 9.05 0.10
CA GLN A 51 -16.37 9.14 1.54
C GLN A 51 -15.30 8.19 2.03
N VAL A 52 -14.60 8.57 3.09
CA VAL A 52 -13.63 7.72 3.78
C VAL A 52 -14.34 6.47 4.31
N TYR A 53 -13.75 5.30 4.07
CA TYR A 53 -14.30 4.05 4.62
C TYR A 53 -14.25 4.07 6.15
N ALA A 54 -15.40 3.82 6.78
CA ALA A 54 -15.50 3.77 8.23
C ALA A 54 -14.70 2.60 8.81
N LYS A 55 -14.19 2.75 10.02
CA LYS A 55 -13.35 1.75 10.70
C LYS A 55 -14.02 0.38 10.83
N SER A 56 -15.34 0.33 10.91
CA SER A 56 -16.13 -0.90 11.01
C SER A 56 -16.24 -1.70 9.72
N ILE A 57 -15.84 -1.13 8.58
CA ILE A 57 -15.96 -1.77 7.26
C ILE A 57 -14.70 -2.58 6.96
N PRO A 58 -14.80 -3.92 6.83
CA PRO A 58 -13.64 -4.72 6.44
C PRO A 58 -13.27 -4.46 5.00
N LEU A 59 -11.97 -4.28 4.76
CA LEU A 59 -11.42 -3.94 3.46
C LEU A 59 -10.43 -4.99 2.97
N LYS A 60 -10.39 -5.16 1.66
CA LYS A 60 -9.31 -5.83 0.95
C LYS A 60 -8.48 -4.79 0.24
N MET A 61 -7.17 -4.80 0.47
CA MET A 61 -6.24 -3.96 -0.26
C MET A 61 -5.30 -4.81 -1.09
N THR A 62 -5.17 -4.46 -2.37
CA THR A 62 -4.24 -5.10 -3.30
C THR A 62 -3.31 -4.02 -3.84
N VAL A 63 -2.00 -4.25 -3.76
CA VAL A 63 -1.00 -3.32 -4.28
C VAL A 63 0.03 -4.06 -5.12
N PHE A 64 0.22 -3.60 -6.34
CA PHE A 64 1.27 -4.06 -7.23
C PHE A 64 2.30 -2.96 -7.45
N PHE A 65 3.53 -3.24 -7.03
CA PHE A 65 4.67 -2.35 -7.20
C PHE A 65 5.47 -2.75 -8.43
N TYR A 66 5.80 -1.78 -9.26
CA TYR A 66 6.57 -1.98 -10.49
C TYR A 66 7.85 -1.17 -10.43
N PHE A 67 8.95 -1.80 -10.84
CA PHE A 67 10.27 -1.21 -10.85
C PHE A 67 10.98 -1.45 -12.18
N ALA A 68 11.62 -0.43 -12.70
CA ALA A 68 12.49 -0.60 -13.86
C ALA A 68 13.71 -1.46 -13.49
N PRO A 69 14.13 -2.39 -14.36
CA PRO A 69 15.34 -3.16 -14.11
C PRO A 69 16.59 -2.27 -14.09
N PRO A 70 17.65 -2.68 -13.35
CA PRO A 70 18.89 -1.92 -13.29
C PRO A 70 19.45 -1.61 -14.67
N LYS A 71 19.93 -0.39 -14.86
CA LYS A 71 20.53 0.05 -16.13
C LYS A 71 21.82 -0.72 -16.47
N SER A 72 22.48 -1.29 -15.46
CA SER A 72 23.69 -2.10 -15.61
C SER A 72 23.45 -3.48 -16.25
N TRP A 73 22.20 -3.96 -16.26
CA TRP A 73 21.86 -5.21 -16.90
C TRP A 73 21.88 -5.08 -18.42
N SER A 74 22.18 -6.18 -19.13
CA SER A 74 22.12 -6.22 -20.58
C SER A 74 20.72 -5.83 -21.10
N LYS A 75 20.67 -5.25 -22.29
CA LYS A 75 19.40 -4.87 -22.93
C LYS A 75 18.47 -6.06 -23.06
N LYS A 76 18.99 -7.22 -23.43
CA LYS A 76 18.23 -8.47 -23.58
C LYS A 76 17.60 -8.92 -22.25
N LYS A 77 18.38 -8.90 -21.16
CA LYS A 77 17.90 -9.25 -19.82
C LYS A 77 16.83 -8.29 -19.33
N ARG A 78 17.04 -7.00 -19.52
CA ARG A 78 16.10 -5.95 -19.15
C ARG A 78 14.78 -6.10 -19.89
N GLN A 79 14.84 -6.30 -21.19
CA GLN A 79 13.65 -6.46 -22.03
C GLN A 79 12.84 -7.72 -21.66
N SER A 80 13.51 -8.83 -21.42
CA SER A 80 12.86 -10.07 -20.95
C SER A 80 12.13 -9.86 -19.61
N CYS A 81 12.79 -9.22 -18.65
CA CYS A 81 12.16 -8.92 -17.34
C CYS A 81 10.92 -8.03 -17.47
N ILE A 82 10.96 -7.06 -18.37
CA ILE A 82 9.84 -6.12 -18.61
C ILE A 82 8.68 -6.82 -19.29
N GLU A 83 8.93 -7.55 -20.38
CA GLU A 83 7.89 -8.21 -21.18
C GLU A 83 7.13 -9.29 -20.39
N GLU A 84 7.84 -10.04 -19.57
CA GLU A 84 7.26 -11.10 -18.75
C GLU A 84 6.78 -10.64 -17.38
N HIS A 85 6.98 -9.38 -17.02
CA HIS A 85 6.69 -8.84 -15.69
C HIS A 85 7.22 -9.75 -14.57
N LEU A 86 8.51 -10.09 -14.66
CA LEU A 86 9.12 -11.02 -13.72
C LEU A 86 9.09 -10.46 -12.30
N PRO A 87 8.87 -11.34 -11.29
CA PRO A 87 8.93 -10.94 -9.90
C PRO A 87 10.31 -10.40 -9.53
N LYS A 88 10.32 -9.30 -8.78
CA LYS A 88 11.54 -8.68 -8.29
C LYS A 88 11.89 -9.24 -6.91
N THR A 89 13.09 -9.77 -6.75
CA THR A 89 13.55 -10.40 -5.51
C THR A 89 14.53 -9.55 -4.70
N THR A 90 14.89 -8.38 -5.22
CA THR A 90 15.82 -7.45 -4.56
C THR A 90 15.07 -6.35 -3.80
N LYS A 91 15.80 -5.49 -3.08
CA LYS A 91 15.21 -4.36 -2.31
C LYS A 91 14.14 -3.57 -3.09
N CYS A 92 13.13 -3.08 -2.46
CA CYS A 92 12.79 -3.09 -1.04
C CYS A 92 11.84 -4.24 -0.71
N ASP A 93 11.78 -4.60 0.59
CA ASP A 93 10.83 -5.61 1.08
C ASP A 93 9.39 -5.12 0.93
N LEU A 94 8.47 -6.02 0.55
CA LEU A 94 7.05 -5.70 0.40
C LEU A 94 6.44 -5.13 1.69
N SER A 95 6.81 -5.66 2.85
CA SER A 95 6.33 -5.17 4.14
C SER A 95 6.69 -3.71 4.40
N ASN A 96 7.88 -3.29 3.98
CA ASN A 96 8.32 -1.90 4.09
C ASN A 96 7.65 -0.99 3.05
N LEU A 97 7.42 -1.50 1.85
CA LEU A 97 6.72 -0.75 0.78
C LEU A 97 5.27 -0.48 1.15
N ILE A 98 4.55 -1.51 1.59
CA ILE A 98 3.14 -1.36 1.94
C ILE A 98 2.93 -0.44 3.14
N LYS A 99 3.86 -0.44 4.10
CA LYS A 99 3.74 0.41 5.28
C LYS A 99 3.63 1.89 4.96
N CYS A 100 4.39 2.38 3.98
CA CYS A 100 4.29 3.76 3.50
C CYS A 100 2.92 4.06 2.88
N VAL A 101 2.37 3.13 2.10
CA VAL A 101 1.05 3.30 1.47
C VAL A 101 -0.05 3.29 2.52
N GLU A 102 -0.01 2.35 3.47
CA GLU A 102 -0.98 2.28 4.57
C GLU A 102 -1.00 3.56 5.39
N ASP A 103 0.19 4.07 5.77
CA ASP A 103 0.31 5.30 6.54
C ASP A 103 -0.18 6.52 5.76
N ALA A 104 0.06 6.57 4.45
CA ALA A 104 -0.42 7.65 3.59
C ALA A 104 -1.96 7.62 3.44
N PHE A 105 -2.58 6.45 3.47
CA PHE A 105 -4.01 6.29 3.31
C PHE A 105 -4.81 6.49 4.59
N ASN A 106 -4.17 6.45 5.76
CA ASN A 106 -4.82 6.67 7.05
C ASN A 106 -5.50 8.05 7.11
N GLY A 107 -6.79 8.06 7.40
CA GLY A 107 -7.62 9.26 7.46
C GLY A 107 -8.00 9.86 6.11
N VAL A 108 -7.60 9.24 5.00
CA VAL A 108 -7.86 9.72 3.63
C VAL A 108 -8.74 8.76 2.85
N VAL A 109 -8.35 7.50 2.75
CA VAL A 109 -9.12 6.46 2.06
C VAL A 109 -9.94 5.66 3.05
N TYR A 110 -9.37 5.33 4.18
CA TYR A 110 -10.02 4.66 5.30
C TYR A 110 -9.68 5.40 6.61
N GLU A 111 -10.51 5.23 7.61
CA GLU A 111 -10.27 5.86 8.93
C GLU A 111 -8.99 5.32 9.58
N ASP A 112 -8.78 4.00 9.48
CA ASP A 112 -7.62 3.32 10.07
C ASP A 112 -7.26 2.06 9.27
N ASP A 113 -5.97 1.77 9.15
CA ASP A 113 -5.43 0.60 8.45
C ASP A 113 -5.80 -0.73 9.14
N SER A 114 -6.24 -0.71 10.39
CA SER A 114 -6.80 -1.87 11.08
C SER A 114 -8.03 -2.46 10.38
N SER A 115 -8.72 -1.69 9.53
CA SER A 115 -9.85 -2.16 8.72
C SER A 115 -9.44 -3.06 7.56
N VAL A 116 -8.16 -3.05 7.17
CA VAL A 116 -7.64 -3.92 6.11
C VAL A 116 -7.53 -5.35 6.63
N ALA A 117 -8.52 -6.18 6.29
CA ALA A 117 -8.62 -7.57 6.73
C ALA A 117 -7.94 -8.54 5.76
N GLU A 118 -7.86 -8.20 4.48
CA GLU A 118 -7.12 -8.94 3.46
C GLU A 118 -6.13 -8.02 2.74
N LEU A 119 -4.90 -8.50 2.58
CA LEU A 119 -3.83 -7.79 1.92
C LEU A 119 -3.16 -8.67 0.88
N ASN A 120 -3.14 -8.20 -0.36
CA ASN A 120 -2.49 -8.88 -1.48
C ASN A 120 -1.44 -7.97 -2.10
N LEU A 121 -0.20 -8.42 -2.13
CA LEU A 121 0.95 -7.62 -2.55
C LEU A 121 1.79 -8.35 -3.59
N GLY A 122 2.39 -7.59 -4.48
CA GLY A 122 3.38 -8.08 -5.41
C GLY A 122 4.36 -6.99 -5.82
N LYS A 123 5.57 -7.37 -6.20
CA LYS A 123 6.56 -6.47 -6.81
C LYS A 123 7.17 -7.11 -8.04
N TYR A 124 7.16 -6.37 -9.13
CA TYR A 124 7.49 -6.86 -10.46
C TYR A 124 8.37 -5.87 -11.21
N TYR A 125 9.05 -6.34 -12.25
CA TYR A 125 9.73 -5.47 -13.19
C TYR A 125 8.76 -4.90 -14.22
N ALA A 126 8.96 -3.66 -14.59
CA ALA A 126 8.24 -2.96 -15.64
C ALA A 126 9.15 -1.93 -16.31
N GLU A 127 8.70 -1.32 -17.38
CA GLU A 127 9.47 -0.30 -18.08
C GLU A 127 9.76 0.93 -17.21
N LYS A 128 8.77 1.34 -16.39
CA LYS A 128 8.86 2.50 -15.51
C LYS A 128 8.42 2.15 -14.10
N ASP A 129 8.98 2.84 -13.14
CA ASP A 129 8.57 2.74 -11.74
C ASP A 129 7.15 3.29 -11.57
N ALA A 130 6.30 2.51 -10.96
CA ALA A 130 4.93 2.87 -10.65
C ALA A 130 4.35 1.90 -9.61
N PHE A 131 3.20 2.20 -9.09
CA PHE A 131 2.40 1.23 -8.32
C PHE A 131 0.92 1.53 -8.46
N THR A 132 0.11 0.50 -8.27
CA THR A 132 -1.34 0.61 -8.31
C THR A 132 -1.93 0.03 -7.03
N VAL A 133 -2.82 0.78 -6.41
CA VAL A 133 -3.52 0.39 -5.18
C VAL A 133 -5.00 0.19 -5.49
N PHE A 134 -5.52 -0.95 -5.07
CA PHE A 134 -6.94 -1.28 -5.13
C PHE A 134 -7.45 -1.44 -3.70
N VAL A 135 -8.52 -0.75 -3.35
CA VAL A 135 -9.20 -0.89 -2.05
C VAL A 135 -10.67 -1.18 -2.32
N GLU A 136 -11.15 -2.27 -1.76
CA GLU A 136 -12.54 -2.69 -1.90
C GLU A 136 -13.11 -3.20 -0.58
N ARG A 137 -14.42 -3.08 -0.42
CA ARG A 137 -15.12 -3.69 0.72
C ARG A 137 -15.12 -5.20 0.55
N LEU A 138 -14.84 -5.90 1.64
CA LEU A 138 -15.13 -7.32 1.70
C LEU A 138 -16.64 -7.51 1.93
N ASP A 139 -17.24 -8.43 1.17
CA ASP A 139 -18.61 -8.82 1.43
C ASP A 139 -18.69 -9.45 2.81
N MET A 140 -19.49 -8.86 3.68
CA MET A 140 -19.85 -9.50 4.94
C MET A 140 -20.74 -10.69 4.58
N VAL A 141 -20.30 -11.89 4.93
CA VAL A 141 -21.17 -13.06 4.83
C VAL A 141 -22.31 -12.87 5.81
N ASP A 142 -23.53 -12.69 5.31
CA ASP A 142 -24.72 -12.47 6.13
C ASP A 142 -25.09 -13.67 7.05
N ASP A 143 -24.25 -14.69 7.10
CA ASP A 143 -24.48 -15.97 7.78
C ASP A 143 -23.70 -16.15 9.10
N PHE A 144 -23.18 -15.08 9.72
CA PHE A 144 -22.78 -15.19 11.11
C PHE A 144 -24.03 -15.05 11.98
N ASP A 145 -24.60 -16.18 12.33
CA ASP A 145 -25.62 -16.28 13.36
C ASP A 145 -25.07 -15.67 14.65
N GLU A 146 -25.75 -14.64 15.18
CA GLU A 146 -25.35 -13.97 16.43
C GLU A 146 -25.17 -14.93 17.62
N SER A 147 -25.68 -16.17 17.50
CA SER A 147 -25.50 -17.22 18.50
C SER A 147 -24.08 -17.72 18.67
N GLU A 148 -23.20 -17.58 17.64
CA GLU A 148 -21.79 -18.01 17.76
C GLU A 148 -20.87 -16.95 18.39
N ARG A 149 -21.34 -15.69 18.49
CA ARG A 149 -20.56 -14.62 19.14
C ARG A 149 -20.50 -14.75 20.66
N SER A 150 -21.52 -15.34 21.26
CA SER A 150 -21.59 -15.48 22.72
C SER A 150 -20.70 -16.58 23.29
N GLU A 151 -20.25 -17.53 22.46
CA GLU A 151 -19.36 -18.61 22.90
C GLU A 151 -17.88 -18.27 22.85
N GLN A 152 -17.48 -17.22 22.09
CA GLN A 152 -16.07 -16.79 21.99
C GLN A 152 -15.68 -15.70 23.02
N GLU A 153 -16.65 -15.07 23.67
CA GLU A 153 -16.39 -14.07 24.71
C GLU A 153 -16.34 -14.70 26.13
N GLU A 154 -16.66 -15.99 26.29
CA GLU A 154 -16.60 -16.71 27.59
C GLU A 154 -15.36 -17.62 27.74
N GLU A 155 -14.46 -17.71 26.77
CA GLU A 155 -13.14 -18.35 26.87
C GLU A 155 -12.02 -17.30 27.03
#